data_d6a1132227fbd9bfe6c32f074a0e8ce3
#
_entry.id   d6a1132227fbd9bfe6c32f074a0e8ce3
#
_cell.length_a   1.000
_cell.length_b   1.000
_cell.length_c   1.000
_cell.angle_alpha   90.00
_cell.angle_beta   90.00
_cell.angle_gamma   90.00
#
_symmetry.space_group_name_H-M   'P 1'
#
loop_
_entity.id
_entity.type
_entity.pdbx_description
1 polymer ?
#
loop_
_entity_poly.entity_id
_entity_poly.type
_entity_poly.pdbx_seq_one_letter_code
_entity_poly.pdbx_strand_id
1 'polypeptide(L)'
;MELKQLFTFAAACSLALSVSAQDRVHYTGTELSNPTYHDGQLSPVVGVHNIQVMRANREHPAPDNGNGWTYNHQSMLAYWNGQFYMHYLSDPSDEHIPPSQTFLMTSKDGYHWTNPVTLFPIYRVPDGYTKPGRTDKAKDLDAIMHQRVGFYVSKSGRLIAMGNYGVALDKKDDPNDGNGIGRVVREIKKDGSF
;
A
#
# COMPACT_ATOMS: atom_id res chain seq x y z
N MET A 1 -39.29 42.74 26.94
CA MET A 1 -38.33 42.03 26.10
C MET A 1 -39.14 41.43 24.98
N GLU A 2 -38.96 41.88 23.74
CA GLU A 2 -39.83 41.46 22.63
C GLU A 2 -39.52 40.02 22.23
N LEU A 3 -40.56 39.30 21.83
CA LEU A 3 -40.48 37.91 21.42
C LEU A 3 -39.39 37.62 20.37
N LYS A 4 -39.12 38.61 19.51
CA LYS A 4 -38.03 38.56 18.50
C LYS A 4 -36.64 38.48 19.10
N GLN A 5 -36.38 39.14 20.23
CA GLN A 5 -35.07 39.09 20.90
C GLN A 5 -34.83 37.71 21.56
N LEU A 6 -35.92 37.06 22.06
CA LEU A 6 -35.83 35.73 22.63
C LEU A 6 -35.47 34.69 21.56
N PHE A 7 -36.05 34.77 20.35
CA PHE A 7 -35.73 33.86 19.24
C PHE A 7 -34.30 34.04 18.72
N THR A 8 -33.81 35.27 18.69
CA THR A 8 -32.41 35.56 18.26
C THR A 8 -31.39 35.01 19.25
N PHE A 9 -31.69 35.09 20.54
CA PHE A 9 -30.80 34.57 21.56
C PHE A 9 -30.80 33.04 21.57
N ALA A 10 -31.96 32.38 21.40
CA ALA A 10 -32.07 30.93 21.28
C ALA A 10 -31.35 30.39 20.04
N ALA A 11 -31.44 31.06 18.90
CA ALA A 11 -30.74 30.68 17.67
C ALA A 11 -29.23 30.86 17.79
N ALA A 12 -28.75 31.90 18.47
CA ALA A 12 -27.33 32.12 18.73
C ALA A 12 -26.73 31.07 19.69
N CYS A 13 -27.51 30.65 20.70
CA CYS A 13 -27.09 29.57 21.61
C CYS A 13 -27.06 28.20 20.94
N SER A 14 -27.98 27.90 20.01
CA SER A 14 -27.98 26.64 19.27
C SER A 14 -26.83 26.54 18.25
N LEU A 15 -26.40 27.66 17.67
CA LEU A 15 -25.23 27.73 16.80
C LEU A 15 -23.91 27.60 17.59
N ALA A 16 -23.87 28.06 18.84
CA ALA A 16 -22.67 27.94 19.68
C ALA A 16 -22.47 26.51 20.23
N LEU A 17 -23.53 25.69 20.28
CA LEU A 17 -23.45 24.31 20.75
C LEU A 17 -23.03 23.32 19.66
N SER A 18 -23.05 23.71 18.40
CA SER A 18 -22.66 22.86 17.27
C SER A 18 -21.16 22.94 16.89
N VAL A 19 -20.37 23.76 17.56
CA VAL A 19 -18.94 23.97 17.24
C VAL A 19 -17.99 23.18 18.17
N SER A 20 -18.48 22.46 19.16
CA SER A 20 -17.60 21.79 20.13
C SER A 20 -17.49 20.28 20.03
N ALA A 21 -17.91 19.68 18.92
CA ALA A 21 -17.66 18.28 18.65
C ALA A 21 -16.47 18.08 17.69
N GLN A 22 -15.36 18.77 17.93
CA GLN A 22 -14.09 18.23 17.48
C GLN A 22 -13.68 17.17 18.47
N ASP A 23 -13.64 15.92 18.04
CA ASP A 23 -12.96 14.85 18.74
C ASP A 23 -11.53 15.30 19.02
N ARG A 24 -11.32 15.87 20.20
CA ARG A 24 -9.97 16.19 20.63
C ARG A 24 -9.30 14.85 20.93
N VAL A 25 -8.23 14.57 20.21
CA VAL A 25 -7.34 13.48 20.57
C VAL A 25 -6.88 13.73 22.02
N HIS A 26 -7.40 12.95 22.95
CA HIS A 26 -6.97 13.00 24.33
C HIS A 26 -5.69 12.18 24.46
N TYR A 27 -4.58 12.86 24.70
CA TYR A 27 -3.35 12.21 25.06
C TYR A 27 -3.43 11.80 26.53
N THR A 28 -3.46 10.50 26.78
CA THR A 28 -3.57 9.95 28.15
C THR A 28 -2.23 9.53 28.74
N GLY A 29 -1.15 9.61 27.96
CA GLY A 29 0.20 9.29 28.41
C GLY A 29 0.82 10.43 29.22
N THR A 30 1.59 10.08 30.23
CA THR A 30 2.39 11.03 31.00
C THR A 30 3.72 11.35 30.34
N GLU A 31 4.15 10.51 29.40
CA GLU A 31 5.43 10.65 28.69
C GLU A 31 5.18 10.99 27.22
N LEU A 32 5.85 12.04 26.75
CA LEU A 32 5.85 12.41 25.35
C LEU A 32 6.83 11.50 24.60
N SER A 33 6.48 11.11 23.38
CA SER A 33 7.41 10.38 22.52
C SER A 33 8.62 11.25 22.17
N ASN A 34 9.79 10.63 22.14
CA ASN A 34 11.03 11.28 21.75
C ASN A 34 11.45 10.81 20.35
N PRO A 35 11.35 11.68 19.31
CA PRO A 35 11.64 11.28 17.93
C PRO A 35 13.12 10.93 17.67
N THR A 36 14.01 11.16 18.63
CA THR A 36 15.43 10.78 18.51
C THR A 36 15.63 9.26 18.68
N TYR A 37 14.67 8.56 19.27
CA TYR A 37 14.72 7.12 19.49
C TYR A 37 13.74 6.41 18.54
N HIS A 38 14.14 5.25 18.02
CA HIS A 38 13.35 4.47 17.06
C HIS A 38 11.99 3.99 17.62
N ASP A 39 11.92 3.79 18.93
CA ASP A 39 10.70 3.42 19.68
C ASP A 39 10.01 4.63 20.33
N GLY A 40 10.52 5.84 20.10
CA GLY A 40 10.01 7.06 20.71
C GLY A 40 10.22 7.11 22.24
N GLN A 41 11.03 6.23 22.83
CA GLN A 41 11.15 5.98 24.27
C GLN A 41 9.81 5.58 24.94
N LEU A 42 8.86 5.08 24.16
CA LEU A 42 7.58 4.61 24.69
C LEU A 42 7.69 3.16 25.13
N SER A 43 6.96 2.83 26.19
CA SER A 43 6.84 1.44 26.64
C SER A 43 6.20 0.59 25.53
N PRO A 44 6.67 -0.63 25.27
CA PRO A 44 6.06 -1.51 24.31
C PRO A 44 4.62 -1.84 24.72
N VAL A 45 3.72 -1.88 23.73
CA VAL A 45 2.33 -2.29 23.96
C VAL A 45 2.30 -3.78 24.25
N VAL A 46 1.73 -4.17 25.40
CA VAL A 46 1.64 -5.58 25.79
C VAL A 46 0.80 -6.37 24.77
N GLY A 47 1.34 -7.49 24.33
CA GLY A 47 0.69 -8.36 23.32
C GLY A 47 0.90 -7.92 21.87
N VAL A 48 1.70 -6.89 21.62
CA VAL A 48 2.12 -6.48 20.26
C VAL A 48 3.51 -7.01 19.98
N HIS A 49 3.66 -7.66 18.82
CA HIS A 49 4.93 -8.12 18.31
C HIS A 49 5.18 -7.47 16.94
N ASN A 50 6.34 -6.84 16.79
CA ASN A 50 6.79 -6.30 15.50
C ASN A 50 7.72 -7.31 14.85
N ILE A 51 7.30 -7.85 13.71
CA ILE A 51 8.05 -8.84 12.95
C ILE A 51 8.57 -8.21 11.68
N GLN A 52 9.88 -8.21 11.50
CA GLN A 52 10.50 -7.84 10.23
C GLN A 52 10.39 -9.03 9.27
N VAL A 53 9.49 -8.93 8.30
CA VAL A 53 9.22 -10.03 7.35
C VAL A 53 10.24 -10.10 6.21
N MET A 54 10.83 -8.96 5.85
CA MET A 54 11.84 -8.85 4.81
C MET A 54 12.70 -7.60 5.04
N ARG A 55 13.94 -7.64 4.63
CA ARG A 55 14.85 -6.50 4.63
C ARG A 55 15.57 -6.44 3.30
N ALA A 56 15.27 -5.41 2.52
CA ALA A 56 15.98 -5.17 1.27
C ALA A 56 17.46 -4.83 1.53
N ASN A 57 18.35 -5.43 0.77
CA ASN A 57 19.78 -5.17 0.85
C ASN A 57 20.39 -5.21 -0.54
N ARG A 58 20.87 -4.06 -1.01
CA ARG A 58 21.46 -3.93 -2.35
C ARG A 58 22.79 -4.68 -2.50
N GLU A 59 23.56 -4.74 -1.43
CA GLU A 59 24.87 -5.41 -1.43
C GLU A 59 24.75 -6.94 -1.29
N HIS A 60 23.67 -7.39 -0.63
CA HIS A 60 23.40 -8.79 -0.37
C HIS A 60 21.92 -9.12 -0.73
N PRO A 61 21.57 -9.20 -2.01
CA PRO A 61 20.17 -9.35 -2.43
C PRO A 61 19.62 -10.78 -2.23
N ALA A 62 20.45 -11.79 -2.07
CA ALA A 62 20.03 -13.19 -2.05
C ALA A 62 19.04 -13.57 -0.94
N PRO A 63 19.05 -12.99 0.28
CA PRO A 63 18.06 -13.31 1.30
C PRO A 63 16.73 -12.55 1.11
N ASP A 64 16.65 -11.58 0.22
CA ASP A 64 15.45 -10.84 -0.11
C ASP A 64 14.81 -11.30 -1.45
N ASN A 65 14.42 -10.39 -2.31
CA ASN A 65 13.82 -10.69 -3.61
C ASN A 65 14.83 -11.05 -4.72
N GLY A 66 16.11 -11.17 -4.39
CA GLY A 66 17.18 -11.46 -5.35
C GLY A 66 17.62 -10.29 -6.23
N ASN A 67 16.89 -9.18 -6.21
CA ASN A 67 17.17 -8.00 -7.04
C ASN A 67 17.97 -6.93 -6.31
N GLY A 68 17.95 -6.93 -4.97
CA GLY A 68 18.52 -5.88 -4.14
C GLY A 68 17.80 -4.53 -4.28
N TRP A 69 16.55 -4.56 -4.71
CA TRP A 69 15.71 -3.37 -4.87
C TRP A 69 15.27 -2.84 -3.52
N THR A 70 15.45 -1.56 -3.31
CA THR A 70 15.31 -0.95 -1.98
C THR A 70 14.00 -0.18 -1.77
N TYR A 71 13.26 0.10 -2.82
CA TYR A 71 11.91 0.62 -2.70
C TYR A 71 10.90 -0.53 -2.64
N ASN A 72 10.30 -0.73 -1.46
CA ASN A 72 9.28 -1.74 -1.24
C ASN A 72 8.08 -1.07 -0.60
N HIS A 73 6.91 -1.16 -1.24
CA HIS A 73 5.74 -0.35 -0.90
C HIS A 73 4.44 -1.13 -1.02
N GLN A 74 3.39 -0.57 -0.42
CA GLN A 74 2.01 -1.03 -0.52
C GLN A 74 1.84 -2.52 -0.20
N SER A 75 2.43 -2.95 0.92
CA SER A 75 2.23 -4.31 1.42
C SER A 75 0.76 -4.55 1.77
N MET A 76 0.21 -5.65 1.25
CA MET A 76 -1.15 -6.10 1.51
C MET A 76 -1.12 -7.48 2.13
N LEU A 77 -2.00 -7.70 3.10
CA LEU A 77 -2.07 -8.94 3.88
C LEU A 77 -3.43 -9.60 3.69
N ALA A 78 -3.42 -10.92 3.55
CA ALA A 78 -4.61 -11.77 3.63
C ALA A 78 -4.34 -13.00 4.48
N TYR A 79 -5.36 -13.48 5.17
CA TYR A 79 -5.37 -14.80 5.78
C TYR A 79 -6.36 -15.69 5.05
N TRP A 80 -5.89 -16.79 4.49
CA TRP A 80 -6.72 -17.69 3.70
C TRP A 80 -6.19 -19.13 3.76
N ASN A 81 -7.09 -20.07 3.83
CA ASN A 81 -6.76 -21.50 3.86
C ASN A 81 -5.69 -21.87 4.93
N GLY A 82 -5.79 -21.26 6.14
CA GLY A 82 -4.89 -21.53 7.25
C GLY A 82 -3.49 -20.93 7.13
N GLN A 83 -3.30 -19.94 6.26
CA GLN A 83 -2.01 -19.32 5.98
C GLN A 83 -2.16 -17.83 5.74
N PHE A 84 -1.14 -17.06 6.11
CA PHE A 84 -0.99 -15.66 5.76
C PHE A 84 -0.34 -15.52 4.38
N TYR A 85 -0.80 -14.55 3.63
CA TYR A 85 -0.27 -14.14 2.33
C TYR A 85 0.00 -12.66 2.37
N MET A 86 1.18 -12.24 1.99
CA MET A 86 1.56 -10.83 1.88
C MET A 86 2.16 -10.60 0.50
N HIS A 87 1.64 -9.62 -0.23
CA HIS A 87 2.28 -9.13 -1.43
C HIS A 87 2.65 -7.66 -1.33
N TYR A 88 3.66 -7.26 -2.05
CA TYR A 88 4.15 -5.89 -2.07
C TYR A 88 4.77 -5.55 -3.43
N LEU A 89 4.71 -4.27 -3.78
CA LEU A 89 5.43 -3.69 -4.91
C LEU A 89 6.92 -3.55 -4.57
N SER A 90 7.78 -3.80 -5.54
CA SER A 90 9.21 -3.53 -5.44
C SER A 90 9.73 -2.85 -6.71
N ASP A 91 10.44 -1.74 -6.50
CA ASP A 91 11.13 -0.95 -7.52
C ASP A 91 12.62 -0.82 -7.16
N PRO A 92 13.49 -0.50 -8.12
CA PRO A 92 14.95 -0.46 -7.89
C PRO A 92 15.39 0.45 -6.74
N SER A 93 14.84 1.67 -6.66
CA SER A 93 15.33 2.66 -5.69
C SER A 93 14.29 3.65 -5.19
N ASP A 94 13.22 3.93 -5.94
CA ASP A 94 12.24 4.95 -5.64
C ASP A 94 10.91 4.60 -6.32
N GLU A 95 9.82 5.22 -5.88
CA GLU A 95 8.51 5.06 -6.49
C GLU A 95 8.54 5.52 -7.95
N HIS A 96 7.86 4.76 -8.79
CA HIS A 96 7.76 5.05 -10.23
C HIS A 96 9.06 4.90 -11.02
N ILE A 97 10.06 4.21 -10.47
CA ILE A 97 11.29 3.90 -11.19
C ILE A 97 11.19 2.47 -11.77
N PRO A 98 10.96 2.33 -13.08
CA PRO A 98 10.91 1.01 -13.70
C PRO A 98 12.29 0.33 -13.72
N PRO A 99 12.30 -1.01 -13.82
CA PRO A 99 11.15 -1.90 -13.88
C PRO A 99 10.55 -2.16 -12.50
N SER A 100 9.26 -2.50 -12.45
CA SER A 100 8.57 -2.86 -11.21
C SER A 100 8.13 -4.32 -11.21
N GLN A 101 8.15 -4.94 -10.03
CA GLN A 101 7.62 -6.27 -9.79
C GLN A 101 6.74 -6.29 -8.54
N THR A 102 5.83 -7.27 -8.47
CA THR A 102 5.11 -7.59 -7.25
C THR A 102 5.59 -8.92 -6.74
N PHE A 103 5.92 -8.98 -5.47
CA PHE A 103 6.35 -10.19 -4.78
C PHE A 103 5.27 -10.70 -3.84
N LEU A 104 5.28 -12.02 -3.62
CA LEU A 104 4.43 -12.72 -2.68
C LEU A 104 5.30 -13.45 -1.65
N MET A 105 4.92 -13.32 -0.39
CA MET A 105 5.47 -14.08 0.73
C MET A 105 4.32 -14.76 1.48
N THR A 106 4.59 -15.89 2.12
CA THR A 106 3.59 -16.61 2.90
C THR A 106 4.12 -16.99 4.28
N SER A 107 3.19 -17.16 5.24
CA SER A 107 3.52 -17.60 6.59
C SER A 107 2.37 -18.41 7.18
N LYS A 108 2.68 -19.43 7.96
CA LYS A 108 1.67 -20.22 8.71
C LYS A 108 1.35 -19.62 10.08
N ASP A 109 2.27 -18.87 10.65
CA ASP A 109 2.22 -18.42 12.04
C ASP A 109 2.35 -16.89 12.19
N GLY A 110 2.64 -16.17 11.09
CA GLY A 110 2.89 -14.74 11.11
C GLY A 110 4.31 -14.35 11.56
N TYR A 111 5.09 -15.30 12.08
CA TYR A 111 6.45 -15.07 12.58
C TYR A 111 7.51 -15.49 11.56
N HIS A 112 7.30 -16.63 10.91
CA HIS A 112 8.23 -17.20 9.94
C HIS A 112 7.66 -17.08 8.53
N TRP A 113 8.36 -16.32 7.69
CA TRP A 113 7.93 -16.00 6.34
C TRP A 113 8.83 -16.66 5.30
N THR A 114 8.23 -17.07 4.19
CA THR A 114 8.99 -17.61 3.04
C THR A 114 9.82 -16.50 2.40
N ASN A 115 10.83 -16.86 1.62
CA ASN A 115 11.45 -15.94 0.70
C ASN A 115 10.41 -15.42 -0.31
N PRO A 116 10.55 -14.16 -0.79
CA PRO A 116 9.69 -13.61 -1.81
C PRO A 116 9.73 -14.41 -3.11
N VAL A 117 8.57 -14.62 -3.72
CA VAL A 117 8.44 -15.14 -5.08
C VAL A 117 7.72 -14.12 -5.95
N THR A 118 8.07 -14.03 -7.23
CA THR A 118 7.46 -13.07 -8.15
C THR A 118 5.99 -13.43 -8.40
N LEU A 119 5.08 -12.56 -7.94
CA LEU A 119 3.64 -12.70 -8.18
C LEU A 119 3.24 -12.07 -9.52
N PHE A 120 3.66 -10.86 -9.77
CA PHE A 120 3.51 -10.18 -11.06
C PHE A 120 4.90 -9.76 -11.57
N PRO A 121 5.34 -10.30 -12.72
CA PRO A 121 6.65 -10.00 -13.27
C PRO A 121 6.70 -8.61 -13.92
N ILE A 122 7.87 -8.24 -14.40
CA ILE A 122 8.03 -7.06 -15.25
C ILE A 122 7.17 -7.23 -16.51
N TYR A 123 6.37 -6.23 -16.82
CA TYR A 123 5.57 -6.16 -18.04
C TYR A 123 6.13 -5.10 -18.96
N ARG A 124 6.23 -5.44 -20.24
CA ARG A 124 6.61 -4.50 -21.27
C ARG A 124 5.40 -3.68 -21.71
N VAL A 125 5.54 -2.36 -21.76
CA VAL A 125 4.52 -1.49 -22.36
C VAL A 125 4.53 -1.68 -23.86
N PRO A 126 3.36 -1.89 -24.52
CA PRO A 126 3.32 -1.97 -25.97
C PRO A 126 3.84 -0.68 -26.62
N ASP A 127 4.75 -0.81 -27.59
CA ASP A 127 5.22 0.34 -28.34
C ASP A 127 4.06 1.06 -29.05
N GLY A 128 4.08 2.37 -29.01
CA GLY A 128 3.03 3.20 -29.59
C GLY A 128 1.84 3.44 -28.66
N TYR A 129 1.82 2.87 -27.45
CA TYR A 129 0.80 3.20 -26.45
C TYR A 129 0.84 4.69 -26.12
N THR A 130 -0.34 5.31 -26.01
CA THR A 130 -0.52 6.71 -25.62
C THR A 130 -1.42 6.82 -24.39
N LYS A 131 -1.05 7.69 -23.48
CA LYS A 131 -1.91 8.00 -22.31
C LYS A 131 -2.98 9.02 -22.73
N PRO A 132 -4.17 8.99 -22.07
CA PRO A 132 -5.17 10.04 -22.24
C PRO A 132 -4.57 11.43 -21.96
N GLY A 133 -4.80 12.37 -22.87
CA GLY A 133 -4.29 13.75 -22.73
C GLY A 133 -2.81 13.95 -23.10
N ARG A 134 -2.11 12.89 -23.56
CA ARG A 134 -0.71 12.97 -24.01
C ARG A 134 -0.61 12.67 -25.51
N THR A 135 0.38 13.29 -26.14
CA THR A 135 0.73 13.04 -27.56
C THR A 135 1.94 12.11 -27.71
N ASP A 136 2.73 12.00 -26.64
CA ASP A 136 3.89 11.13 -26.60
C ASP A 136 3.47 9.67 -26.68
N LYS A 137 4.30 8.87 -27.33
CA LYS A 137 4.09 7.43 -27.48
C LYS A 137 5.12 6.66 -26.68
N ALA A 138 4.65 5.65 -25.95
CA ALA A 138 5.55 4.71 -25.29
C ALA A 138 6.44 4.04 -26.35
N LYS A 139 7.72 3.96 -26.05
CA LYS A 139 8.69 3.23 -26.83
C LYS A 139 9.74 2.67 -25.89
N ASP A 140 9.90 1.37 -25.93
CA ASP A 140 10.97 0.69 -25.20
C ASP A 140 10.87 0.85 -23.66
N LEU A 141 9.64 0.91 -23.14
CA LEU A 141 9.35 1.14 -21.73
C LEU A 141 8.86 -0.11 -21.01
N ASP A 142 9.28 -0.26 -19.76
CA ASP A 142 8.69 -1.21 -18.84
C ASP A 142 7.54 -0.55 -18.05
N ALA A 143 6.51 -1.34 -17.77
CA ALA A 143 5.38 -0.88 -16.98
C ALA A 143 5.77 -0.74 -15.51
N ILE A 144 5.08 0.17 -14.83
CA ILE A 144 5.18 0.36 -13.40
C ILE A 144 3.97 -0.32 -12.75
N MET A 145 4.23 -1.25 -11.85
CA MET A 145 3.19 -1.99 -11.14
C MET A 145 2.75 -1.25 -9.88
N HIS A 146 1.46 -1.00 -9.76
CA HIS A 146 0.86 -0.42 -8.58
C HIS A 146 -0.14 -1.38 -7.94
N GLN A 147 -0.01 -1.65 -6.65
CA GLN A 147 -0.77 -2.66 -5.92
C GLN A 147 -1.99 -2.11 -5.19
N ARG A 148 -2.61 -1.07 -5.66
CA ARG A 148 -3.69 -0.36 -4.94
C ARG A 148 -4.94 -1.19 -4.67
N VAL A 149 -5.02 -2.43 -5.14
CA VAL A 149 -6.23 -3.27 -5.03
C VAL A 149 -6.08 -4.40 -4.01
N GLY A 150 -4.94 -5.05 -3.93
CA GLY A 150 -4.62 -6.06 -2.92
C GLY A 150 -5.23 -7.43 -3.17
N PHE A 151 -5.66 -8.09 -2.09
CA PHE A 151 -6.27 -9.41 -2.13
C PHE A 151 -7.79 -9.35 -2.09
N TYR A 152 -8.42 -10.32 -2.73
CA TYR A 152 -9.86 -10.57 -2.65
C TYR A 152 -10.13 -12.06 -2.46
N VAL A 153 -10.83 -12.40 -1.37
CA VAL A 153 -11.35 -13.74 -1.17
C VAL A 153 -12.78 -13.78 -1.71
N SER A 154 -12.99 -14.56 -2.76
CA SER A 154 -14.30 -14.67 -3.41
C SER A 154 -15.30 -15.43 -2.54
N LYS A 155 -16.60 -15.27 -2.84
CA LYS A 155 -17.68 -16.04 -2.19
C LYS A 155 -17.52 -17.56 -2.37
N SER A 156 -16.86 -18.01 -3.45
CA SER A 156 -16.53 -19.40 -3.70
C SER A 156 -15.25 -19.87 -3.00
N GLY A 157 -14.63 -19.04 -2.16
CA GLY A 157 -13.44 -19.38 -1.40
C GLY A 157 -12.13 -19.38 -2.19
N ARG A 158 -12.07 -18.66 -3.32
CA ARG A 158 -10.84 -18.47 -4.12
C ARG A 158 -10.10 -17.23 -3.62
N LEU A 159 -8.77 -17.31 -3.53
CA LEU A 159 -7.91 -16.16 -3.25
C LEU A 159 -7.43 -15.55 -4.55
N ILE A 160 -7.77 -14.31 -4.76
CA ILE A 160 -7.40 -13.52 -5.93
C ILE A 160 -6.43 -12.41 -5.49
N ALA A 161 -5.26 -12.37 -6.08
CA ALA A 161 -4.37 -11.23 -6.00
C ALA A 161 -4.62 -10.30 -7.18
N MET A 162 -4.63 -9.00 -6.92
CA MET A 162 -4.91 -7.99 -7.92
C MET A 162 -3.85 -6.90 -7.84
N GLY A 163 -3.49 -6.35 -8.99
CA GLY A 163 -2.63 -5.19 -9.11
C GLY A 163 -3.10 -4.28 -10.22
N ASN A 164 -2.67 -3.05 -10.17
CA ASN A 164 -2.81 -2.09 -11.25
C ASN A 164 -1.43 -1.82 -11.83
N TYR A 165 -1.29 -1.70 -13.14
CA TYR A 165 -0.04 -1.30 -13.74
C TYR A 165 -0.22 -0.12 -14.69
N GLY A 166 0.78 0.74 -14.72
CA GLY A 166 0.79 1.96 -15.48
C GLY A 166 2.06 2.16 -16.27
N VAL A 167 2.21 3.31 -16.85
CA VAL A 167 3.40 3.75 -17.56
C VAL A 167 3.69 5.21 -17.24
N ALA A 168 4.93 5.52 -16.95
CA ALA A 168 5.44 6.87 -16.97
C ALA A 168 6.18 7.09 -18.31
N LEU A 169 5.69 8.02 -19.13
CA LEU A 169 6.28 8.34 -20.42
C LEU A 169 7.56 9.18 -20.25
N ASP A 170 7.66 9.90 -19.13
CA ASP A 170 8.85 10.63 -18.70
C ASP A 170 8.91 10.71 -17.15
N LYS A 171 9.96 11.30 -16.60
CA LYS A 171 10.20 11.40 -15.14
C LYS A 171 9.17 12.22 -14.35
N LYS A 172 8.34 13.01 -15.01
CA LYS A 172 7.32 13.86 -14.40
C LYS A 172 5.91 13.28 -14.56
N ASP A 173 5.79 12.22 -15.32
CA ASP A 173 4.52 11.60 -15.66
C ASP A 173 4.06 10.68 -14.52
N ASP A 174 2.83 10.85 -14.04
CA ASP A 174 2.24 9.93 -13.06
C ASP A 174 1.77 8.67 -13.77
N PRO A 175 2.31 7.49 -13.44
CA PRO A 175 1.90 6.23 -14.07
C PRO A 175 0.43 5.87 -13.84
N ASN A 176 -0.25 6.51 -12.90
CA ASN A 176 -1.68 6.29 -12.65
C ASN A 176 -2.62 7.16 -13.47
N ASP A 177 -2.10 8.19 -14.13
CA ASP A 177 -2.93 9.06 -14.96
C ASP A 177 -3.69 8.27 -16.02
N GLY A 178 -4.97 8.60 -16.18
CA GLY A 178 -5.85 7.88 -17.11
C GLY A 178 -6.15 6.44 -16.69
N ASN A 179 -6.11 6.12 -15.40
CA ASN A 179 -6.27 4.77 -14.82
C ASN A 179 -5.15 3.78 -15.19
N GLY A 180 -3.96 4.28 -15.52
CA GLY A 180 -2.83 3.45 -15.93
C GLY A 180 -3.07 2.73 -17.26
N ILE A 181 -2.38 1.60 -17.47
CA ILE A 181 -2.56 0.75 -18.65
C ILE A 181 -3.70 -0.26 -18.40
N GLY A 182 -3.74 -0.86 -17.20
CA GLY A 182 -4.74 -1.86 -16.90
C GLY A 182 -4.57 -2.51 -15.53
N ARG A 183 -5.37 -3.56 -15.33
CA ARG A 183 -5.34 -4.36 -14.12
C ARG A 183 -4.78 -5.73 -14.43
N VAL A 184 -4.04 -6.26 -13.48
CA VAL A 184 -3.56 -7.65 -13.51
C VAL A 184 -4.21 -8.41 -12.37
N VAL A 185 -4.57 -9.65 -12.65
CA VAL A 185 -5.27 -10.52 -11.70
C VAL A 185 -4.66 -11.90 -11.76
N ARG A 186 -4.42 -12.51 -10.61
CA ARG A 186 -3.90 -13.86 -10.50
C ARG A 186 -4.61 -14.61 -9.38
N GLU A 187 -5.07 -15.81 -9.64
CA GLU A 187 -5.60 -16.68 -8.61
C GLU A 187 -4.45 -17.43 -7.93
N ILE A 188 -4.42 -17.35 -6.60
CA ILE A 188 -3.53 -18.16 -5.77
C ILE A 188 -4.31 -19.41 -5.37
N LYS A 189 -3.81 -20.59 -5.75
CA LYS A 189 -4.42 -21.87 -5.46
C LYS A 189 -4.05 -22.40 -4.08
N LYS A 190 -4.80 -23.38 -3.58
CA LYS A 190 -4.58 -23.96 -2.24
C LYS A 190 -3.22 -24.63 -2.08
N ASP A 191 -2.62 -25.09 -3.16
CA ASP A 191 -1.27 -25.67 -3.18
C ASP A 191 -0.15 -24.61 -3.26
N GLY A 192 -0.52 -23.31 -3.28
CA GLY A 192 0.41 -22.19 -3.38
C GLY A 192 0.82 -21.83 -4.81
N SER A 193 0.37 -22.56 -5.81
CA SER A 193 0.61 -22.21 -7.22
C SER A 193 -0.27 -21.04 -7.66
N PHE A 194 0.12 -20.33 -8.71
CA PHE A 194 -0.60 -19.21 -9.29
C PHE A 194 -0.25 -18.95 -10.76
#